data_35b2f1931c282b9bb7e93584d8ef603b
#
_entry.id   35b2f1931c282b9bb7e93584d8ef603b
#
_cell.length_a   1.000
_cell.length_b   1.000
_cell.length_c   1.000
_cell.angle_alpha   90.00
_cell.angle_beta   90.00
_cell.angle_gamma   90.00
#
_symmetry.space_group_name_H-M   'P 1'
#
loop_
_entity.id
_entity.type
_entity.pdbx_description
1 polymer ?
#
loop_
_entity_poly.entity_id
_entity_poly.type
_entity_poly.pdbx_seq_one_letter_code
_entity_poly.pdbx_strand_id
1 'polypeptide(L)'
;MTSSSFFKNKSNTFNQMRSGLYQGNVYHGRKKCISSTIDHSFTYPVWMALLDLDEIEAGKVPDSFWCSFSPGKLSVTKWRRSDYFGEAEESLSKSIKSLVENRTGLMIRKVWLLTNLSFLGVFNFNPVSIYYCFNSEEQLCAAVLEVSNTPWLDKRIYVLKIQHENDLVCWEKDFHVSPFMDKEHDYIWDLSTPGEKLVIHAISKRRNLEYSQIDWTSPHVSGDAPCTFISRDSIKDHPTSFVVRLDCRRVELKDAAACILSNPCMPLEAVLWIHIEALKVWWNGVSYVNPPPKSRQLGTRDALKHLLIFSIAFIVRYGVVVPVQAMKQMFCSLLLRFQTI
;
A
#
# COMPACT_ATOMS: atom_id res chain seq x y z
N MET A 1 8.98 -36.29 -13.37
CA MET A 1 9.91 -35.37 -12.67
C MET A 1 9.23 -34.97 -11.36
N THR A 2 9.80 -35.37 -10.26
CA THR A 2 9.15 -35.49 -8.95
C THR A 2 8.98 -34.12 -8.28
N SER A 3 7.87 -33.92 -7.57
CA SER A 3 7.53 -32.73 -6.75
C SER A 3 8.66 -32.25 -5.81
N SER A 4 9.56 -33.15 -5.44
CA SER A 4 10.72 -32.90 -4.57
C SER A 4 11.75 -31.90 -5.15
N SER A 5 11.92 -31.80 -6.48
CA SER A 5 12.89 -30.88 -7.09
C SER A 5 12.35 -29.43 -7.15
N PHE A 6 11.04 -29.28 -7.23
CA PHE A 6 10.38 -27.97 -7.25
C PHE A 6 10.43 -27.29 -5.87
N PHE A 7 10.25 -28.06 -4.81
CA PHE A 7 10.36 -27.59 -3.42
C PHE A 7 11.80 -27.22 -3.02
N LYS A 8 12.80 -28.00 -3.47
CA LYS A 8 14.22 -27.70 -3.23
C LYS A 8 14.70 -26.39 -3.88
N ASN A 9 14.18 -26.05 -5.06
CA ASN A 9 14.54 -24.78 -5.72
C ASN A 9 13.91 -23.56 -5.00
N LYS A 10 12.69 -23.68 -4.46
CA LYS A 10 12.04 -22.58 -3.72
C LYS A 10 12.74 -22.27 -2.39
N SER A 11 13.15 -23.30 -1.62
CA SER A 11 13.84 -23.10 -0.34
C SER A 11 15.22 -22.44 -0.51
N ASN A 12 15.94 -22.74 -1.60
CA ASN A 12 17.20 -22.07 -1.92
C ASN A 12 17.01 -20.59 -2.28
N THR A 13 15.93 -20.25 -2.98
CA THR A 13 15.64 -18.86 -3.36
C THR A 13 15.27 -18.01 -2.14
N PHE A 14 14.50 -18.55 -1.21
CA PHE A 14 14.09 -17.88 0.01
C PHE A 14 15.29 -17.57 0.94
N ASN A 15 16.20 -18.53 1.15
CA ASN A 15 17.40 -18.33 1.96
C ASN A 15 18.43 -17.36 1.34
N GLN A 16 18.33 -17.08 0.02
CA GLN A 16 19.20 -16.14 -0.68
C GLN A 16 18.58 -14.74 -0.81
N MET A 17 17.27 -14.60 -0.57
CA MET A 17 16.58 -13.34 -0.77
C MET A 17 16.81 -12.41 0.43
N ARG A 18 17.57 -11.36 0.20
CA ARG A 18 17.92 -10.30 1.15
C ARG A 18 17.08 -9.05 0.88
N SER A 19 17.18 -8.07 1.77
CA SER A 19 16.62 -6.74 1.53
C SER A 19 17.04 -6.20 0.17
N GLY A 20 16.13 -5.56 -0.57
CA GLY A 20 16.34 -5.06 -1.92
C GLY A 20 15.26 -4.08 -2.34
N LEU A 21 15.30 -3.65 -3.60
CA LEU A 21 14.27 -2.81 -4.19
C LEU A 21 13.45 -3.60 -5.21
N TYR A 22 12.25 -3.11 -5.50
CA TYR A 22 11.42 -3.50 -6.63
C TYR A 22 11.13 -2.29 -7.47
N GLN A 23 11.31 -2.39 -8.79
CA GLN A 23 11.02 -1.33 -9.74
C GLN A 23 10.07 -1.84 -10.83
N GLY A 24 9.09 -1.04 -11.18
CA GLY A 24 8.10 -1.40 -12.18
C GLY A 24 7.00 -0.37 -12.31
N ASN A 25 5.77 -0.84 -12.46
CA ASN A 25 4.63 0.02 -12.67
C ASN A 25 3.47 -0.35 -11.75
N VAL A 26 2.70 0.66 -11.34
CA VAL A 26 1.39 0.50 -10.73
C VAL A 26 0.31 0.97 -11.69
N TYR A 27 -0.61 0.08 -12.01
CA TYR A 27 -1.81 0.36 -12.80
C TYR A 27 -3.00 0.53 -11.87
N HIS A 28 -3.81 1.54 -12.13
CA HIS A 28 -5.11 1.72 -11.51
C HIS A 28 -6.17 1.80 -12.59
N GLY A 29 -7.27 1.08 -12.42
CA GLY A 29 -8.39 1.11 -13.34
C GLY A 29 -9.72 1.18 -12.60
N ARG A 30 -10.50 2.22 -12.90
CA ARG A 30 -11.92 2.33 -12.53
C ARG A 30 -12.75 1.93 -13.72
N LYS A 31 -13.69 1.02 -13.52
CA LYS A 31 -14.61 0.57 -14.55
C LYS A 31 -15.97 1.25 -14.39
N LYS A 32 -16.60 1.55 -15.51
CA LYS A 32 -18.00 1.99 -15.53
C LYS A 32 -18.88 0.87 -14.99
N CYS A 33 -19.61 1.17 -13.94
CA CYS A 33 -20.55 0.25 -13.27
C CYS A 33 -21.67 1.07 -12.63
N ILE A 34 -22.59 0.44 -11.93
CA ILE A 34 -23.72 1.12 -11.25
C ILE A 34 -23.24 2.25 -10.32
N SER A 35 -22.05 2.08 -9.70
CA SER A 35 -21.45 3.06 -8.78
C SER A 35 -20.45 4.03 -9.44
N SER A 36 -20.13 3.88 -10.73
CA SER A 36 -19.19 4.75 -11.45
C SER A 36 -19.70 5.02 -12.86
N THR A 37 -19.85 6.30 -13.19
CA THR A 37 -20.32 6.77 -14.50
C THR A 37 -19.23 6.75 -15.56
N ILE A 38 -17.96 6.55 -15.19
CA ILE A 38 -16.81 6.67 -16.09
C ILE A 38 -15.88 5.44 -16.03
N ASP A 39 -15.25 5.17 -17.17
CA ASP A 39 -14.02 4.40 -17.23
C ASP A 39 -12.84 5.36 -17.08
N HIS A 40 -11.95 5.08 -16.13
CA HIS A 40 -10.75 5.87 -15.89
C HIS A 40 -9.60 4.97 -15.48
N SER A 41 -8.47 5.08 -16.18
CA SER A 41 -7.30 4.29 -15.84
C SER A 41 -6.00 5.07 -16.06
N PHE A 42 -4.99 4.71 -15.28
CA PHE A 42 -3.66 5.29 -15.38
C PHE A 42 -2.59 4.29 -14.94
N THR A 43 -1.38 4.54 -15.38
CA THR A 43 -0.19 3.75 -15.00
C THR A 43 0.93 4.70 -14.65
N TYR A 44 1.56 4.48 -13.50
CA TYR A 44 2.71 5.24 -13.05
C TYR A 44 3.90 4.33 -12.75
N PRO A 45 5.13 4.76 -13.08
CA PRO A 45 6.32 4.06 -12.65
C PRO A 45 6.45 4.15 -11.12
N VAL A 46 6.86 3.05 -10.49
CA VAL A 46 7.07 3.01 -9.04
C VAL A 46 8.32 2.21 -8.71
N TRP A 47 8.91 2.53 -7.57
CA TRP A 47 9.82 1.61 -6.90
C TRP A 47 9.44 1.51 -5.42
N MET A 48 9.68 0.35 -4.83
CA MET A 48 9.42 0.06 -3.42
C MET A 48 10.59 -0.71 -2.84
N ALA A 49 10.83 -0.58 -1.54
CA ALA A 49 11.79 -1.40 -0.83
C ALA A 49 11.12 -2.64 -0.27
N LEU A 50 11.73 -3.81 -0.46
CA LEU A 50 11.44 -5.02 0.30
C LEU A 50 12.54 -5.19 1.34
N LEU A 51 12.16 -5.14 2.60
CA LEU A 51 13.08 -5.14 3.74
C LEU A 51 12.83 -6.39 4.61
N ASP A 52 13.86 -7.18 4.83
CA ASP A 52 13.87 -8.17 5.89
C ASP A 52 14.04 -7.43 7.21
N LEU A 53 13.01 -7.43 8.05
CA LEU A 53 13.03 -6.66 9.30
C LEU A 53 14.11 -7.15 10.27
N ASP A 54 14.42 -8.44 10.29
CA ASP A 54 15.48 -8.98 11.14
C ASP A 54 16.87 -8.52 10.64
N GLU A 55 17.08 -8.35 9.32
CA GLU A 55 18.32 -7.76 8.76
C GLU A 55 18.46 -6.27 9.07
N ILE A 56 17.36 -5.51 8.93
CA ILE A 56 17.33 -4.06 9.21
C ILE A 56 17.63 -3.80 10.69
N GLU A 57 16.95 -4.49 11.58
CA GLU A 57 17.09 -4.30 13.03
C GLU A 57 18.44 -4.77 13.55
N ALA A 58 19.06 -5.76 12.89
CA ALA A 58 20.43 -6.19 13.19
C ALA A 58 21.52 -5.32 12.56
N GLY A 59 21.16 -4.24 11.81
CA GLY A 59 22.11 -3.36 11.13
C GLY A 59 22.92 -4.04 10.03
N LYS A 60 22.41 -5.12 9.44
CA LYS A 60 23.11 -5.92 8.42
C LYS A 60 22.94 -5.39 7.00
N VAL A 61 21.97 -4.48 6.79
CA VAL A 61 21.73 -3.89 5.47
C VAL A 61 22.66 -2.69 5.28
N PRO A 62 23.48 -2.66 4.22
CA PRO A 62 24.44 -1.60 4.01
C PRO A 62 23.76 -0.28 3.66
N ASP A 63 24.22 0.80 4.27
CA ASP A 63 23.84 2.16 3.92
C ASP A 63 24.59 2.65 2.69
N SER A 64 23.93 3.49 1.91
CA SER A 64 24.51 4.23 0.80
C SER A 64 24.00 5.69 0.80
N PHE A 65 24.56 6.53 -0.08
CA PHE A 65 24.02 7.88 -0.30
C PHE A 65 22.56 7.85 -0.80
N TRP A 66 22.18 6.81 -1.54
CA TRP A 66 20.85 6.67 -2.13
C TRP A 66 19.83 6.13 -1.15
N CYS A 67 20.24 5.23 -0.28
CA CYS A 67 19.34 4.49 0.60
C CYS A 67 20.03 4.24 1.95
N SER A 68 19.42 4.67 3.05
CA SER A 68 19.93 4.44 4.40
C SER A 68 18.90 3.79 5.30
N PHE A 69 19.38 2.88 6.13
CA PHE A 69 18.61 2.11 7.11
C PHE A 69 19.05 2.43 8.54
N SER A 70 20.19 3.09 8.69
CA SER A 70 20.75 3.46 9.99
C SER A 70 20.35 4.87 10.43
N PRO A 71 20.19 5.12 11.74
CA PRO A 71 19.96 6.46 12.27
C PRO A 71 21.12 7.42 11.95
N GLY A 72 20.82 8.71 11.80
CA GLY A 72 21.84 9.77 11.68
C GLY A 72 22.53 9.90 10.32
N LYS A 73 22.39 8.96 9.39
CA LYS A 73 23.01 9.04 8.05
C LYS A 73 22.17 9.89 7.09
N LEU A 74 22.84 10.71 6.29
CA LEU A 74 22.22 11.45 5.18
C LEU A 74 22.11 10.52 3.98
N SER A 75 20.92 10.52 3.37
CA SER A 75 20.64 9.75 2.15
C SER A 75 19.45 10.35 1.40
N VAL A 76 19.32 10.04 0.12
CA VAL A 76 18.19 10.47 -0.70
C VAL A 76 16.90 9.83 -0.21
N THR A 77 16.97 8.55 0.16
CA THR A 77 15.83 7.83 0.74
C THR A 77 16.23 7.14 2.04
N LYS A 78 15.30 7.07 2.99
CA LYS A 78 15.60 6.57 4.33
C LYS A 78 14.47 5.73 4.91
N TRP A 79 14.82 4.61 5.50
CA TRP A 79 13.94 3.89 6.39
C TRP A 79 13.92 4.54 7.77
N ARG A 80 12.73 4.72 8.36
CA ARG A 80 12.56 5.24 9.73
C ARG A 80 11.54 4.39 10.45
N ARG A 81 11.89 3.88 11.63
CA ARG A 81 11.01 3.07 12.46
C ARG A 81 9.67 3.77 12.77
N SER A 82 9.72 5.07 13.02
CA SER A 82 8.54 5.90 13.36
C SER A 82 7.51 6.05 12.24
N ASP A 83 7.81 5.64 11.02
CA ASP A 83 6.88 5.72 9.89
C ASP A 83 5.87 4.56 9.87
N TYR A 84 6.11 3.51 10.68
CA TYR A 84 5.41 2.22 10.62
C TYR A 84 4.68 1.89 11.92
N PHE A 85 3.91 0.79 11.89
CA PHE A 85 3.08 0.31 12.99
C PHE A 85 3.83 0.17 14.33
N GLY A 86 3.12 0.46 15.43
CA GLY A 86 3.62 0.34 16.80
C GLY A 86 4.50 1.51 17.25
N GLU A 87 5.06 1.40 18.44
CA GLU A 87 5.89 2.45 19.04
C GLU A 87 7.27 2.49 18.38
N ALA A 88 7.84 3.70 18.25
CA ALA A 88 9.11 3.90 17.55
C ALA A 88 10.31 3.26 18.27
N GLU A 89 10.20 3.07 19.55
CA GLU A 89 11.22 2.47 20.43
C GLU A 89 11.22 0.94 20.41
N GLU A 90 10.12 0.34 19.93
CA GLU A 90 9.98 -1.11 19.86
C GLU A 90 10.47 -1.67 18.52
N SER A 91 10.91 -2.93 18.53
CA SER A 91 11.19 -3.70 17.32
C SER A 91 9.94 -3.84 16.45
N LEU A 92 10.00 -3.41 15.20
CA LEU A 92 8.89 -3.54 14.25
C LEU A 92 8.59 -5.02 13.96
N SER A 93 9.65 -5.83 13.81
CA SER A 93 9.52 -7.29 13.63
C SER A 93 8.74 -7.91 14.77
N LYS A 94 9.08 -7.57 16.03
CA LYS A 94 8.38 -8.06 17.21
C LYS A 94 6.93 -7.58 17.28
N SER A 95 6.69 -6.29 17.03
CA SER A 95 5.33 -5.72 17.05
C SER A 95 4.41 -6.40 16.04
N ILE A 96 4.90 -6.65 14.81
CA ILE A 96 4.12 -7.35 13.77
C ILE A 96 3.90 -8.83 14.12
N LYS A 97 4.93 -9.54 14.60
CA LYS A 97 4.80 -10.94 15.04
C LYS A 97 3.74 -11.08 16.14
N SER A 98 3.82 -10.25 17.18
CA SER A 98 2.83 -10.24 18.26
C SER A 98 1.43 -9.87 17.79
N LEU A 99 1.30 -8.91 16.87
CA LEU A 99 0.00 -8.53 16.29
C LEU A 99 -0.65 -9.72 15.56
N VAL A 100 0.12 -10.43 14.71
CA VAL A 100 -0.39 -11.58 13.96
C VAL A 100 -0.73 -12.73 14.91
N GLU A 101 0.14 -13.04 15.87
CA GLU A 101 -0.10 -14.09 16.86
C GLU A 101 -1.37 -13.83 17.68
N ASN A 102 -1.53 -12.61 18.18
CA ASN A 102 -2.71 -12.22 18.97
C ASN A 102 -4.01 -12.30 18.18
N ARG A 103 -3.99 -12.00 16.87
CA ARG A 103 -5.19 -11.96 16.05
C ARG A 103 -5.49 -13.28 15.33
N THR A 104 -4.50 -14.12 15.12
CA THR A 104 -4.65 -15.30 14.27
C THR A 104 -4.26 -16.61 14.93
N GLY A 105 -3.50 -16.56 16.03
CA GLY A 105 -2.87 -17.71 16.67
C GLY A 105 -1.68 -18.29 15.90
N LEU A 106 -1.24 -17.65 14.80
CA LEU A 106 -0.13 -18.12 13.97
C LEU A 106 1.21 -17.66 14.54
N MET A 107 2.15 -18.59 14.70
CA MET A 107 3.53 -18.29 15.10
C MET A 107 4.34 -17.82 13.89
N ILE A 108 4.84 -16.57 13.95
CA ILE A 108 5.59 -15.95 12.86
C ILE A 108 7.09 -15.99 13.15
N ARG A 109 7.83 -16.60 12.24
CA ARG A 109 9.29 -16.68 12.32
C ARG A 109 9.96 -15.46 11.73
N LYS A 110 9.53 -14.99 10.54
CA LYS A 110 10.18 -13.97 9.75
C LYS A 110 9.16 -12.99 9.17
N VAL A 111 9.53 -11.71 9.08
CA VAL A 111 8.69 -10.66 8.48
C VAL A 111 9.48 -9.88 7.43
N TRP A 112 8.91 -9.79 6.23
CA TRP A 112 9.41 -8.88 5.19
C TRP A 112 8.43 -7.73 5.00
N LEU A 113 8.95 -6.52 4.90
CA LEU A 113 8.19 -5.30 4.70
C LEU A 113 8.37 -4.77 3.28
N LEU A 114 7.31 -4.70 2.50
CA LEU A 114 7.25 -4.00 1.22
C LEU A 114 6.67 -2.60 1.44
N THR A 115 7.44 -1.55 1.12
CA THR A 115 7.08 -0.18 1.48
C THR A 115 7.83 0.87 0.64
N ASN A 116 7.36 2.12 0.63
CA ASN A 116 8.16 3.26 0.19
C ASN A 116 9.05 3.75 1.33
N LEU A 117 10.27 4.15 1.00
CA LEU A 117 11.18 4.80 1.96
C LEU A 117 10.89 6.30 2.03
N SER A 118 11.17 6.91 3.18
CA SER A 118 10.99 8.36 3.33
C SER A 118 11.98 9.14 2.47
N PHE A 119 11.53 10.20 1.80
CA PHE A 119 12.36 11.12 1.05
C PHE A 119 13.16 12.01 2.00
N LEU A 120 14.47 12.03 1.87
CA LEU A 120 15.44 12.76 2.72
C LEU A 120 15.29 12.49 4.23
N GLY A 121 14.59 11.41 4.63
CA GLY A 121 14.24 11.16 6.02
C GLY A 121 13.27 12.17 6.63
N VAL A 122 12.61 12.99 5.84
CA VAL A 122 11.66 14.04 6.27
C VAL A 122 10.24 13.69 5.92
N PHE A 123 10.00 13.24 4.70
CA PHE A 123 8.67 12.97 4.19
C PHE A 123 8.48 11.50 3.84
N ASN A 124 7.46 10.88 4.40
CA ASN A 124 7.00 9.55 4.03
C ASN A 124 5.50 9.56 3.72
N PHE A 125 5.14 8.85 2.67
CA PHE A 125 3.77 8.54 2.35
C PHE A 125 3.69 7.15 1.74
N ASN A 126 2.95 6.26 2.39
CA ASN A 126 2.66 4.92 1.93
C ASN A 126 1.15 4.74 1.84
N PRO A 127 0.56 4.68 0.63
CA PRO A 127 -0.84 4.28 0.47
C PRO A 127 -1.11 2.92 1.10
N VAL A 128 -0.14 2.01 0.96
CA VAL A 128 -0.11 0.72 1.62
C VAL A 128 1.32 0.26 1.88
N SER A 129 1.58 -0.22 3.09
CA SER A 129 2.76 -1.03 3.42
C SER A 129 2.30 -2.46 3.68
N ILE A 130 3.03 -3.44 3.14
CA ILE A 130 2.67 -4.86 3.22
C ILE A 130 3.73 -5.62 3.99
N TYR A 131 3.34 -6.24 5.09
CA TYR A 131 4.22 -7.11 5.86
C TYR A 131 3.89 -8.56 5.50
N TYR A 132 4.81 -9.24 4.85
CA TYR A 132 4.75 -10.65 4.54
C TYR A 132 5.26 -11.46 5.73
N CYS A 133 4.42 -12.30 6.30
CA CYS A 133 4.70 -13.04 7.53
C CYS A 133 4.88 -14.52 7.22
N PHE A 134 6.05 -15.05 7.55
CA PHE A 134 6.44 -16.42 7.26
C PHE A 134 6.53 -17.27 8.53
N ASN A 135 6.10 -18.52 8.44
CA ASN A 135 6.21 -19.51 9.50
C ASN A 135 7.63 -20.12 9.60
N SER A 136 7.82 -21.12 10.47
CA SER A 136 9.09 -21.84 10.64
C SER A 136 9.52 -22.66 9.42
N GLU A 137 8.58 -23.00 8.54
CA GLU A 137 8.81 -23.72 7.29
C GLU A 137 9.07 -22.81 6.11
N GLU A 138 9.28 -21.51 6.37
CA GLU A 138 9.49 -20.46 5.35
C GLU A 138 8.30 -20.28 4.38
N GLN A 139 7.10 -20.69 4.80
CA GLN A 139 5.88 -20.50 4.02
C GLN A 139 5.21 -19.19 4.41
N LEU A 140 4.71 -18.46 3.42
CA LEU A 140 3.87 -17.28 3.65
C LEU A 140 2.55 -17.76 4.28
N CYS A 141 2.30 -17.39 5.53
CA CYS A 141 1.11 -17.82 6.29
C CYS A 141 0.20 -16.67 6.71
N ALA A 142 0.70 -15.44 6.67
CA ALA A 142 -0.12 -14.25 6.91
C ALA A 142 0.46 -13.03 6.19
N ALA A 143 -0.37 -12.02 5.98
CA ALA A 143 0.04 -10.69 5.57
C ALA A 143 -0.61 -9.65 6.46
N VAL A 144 0.14 -8.58 6.80
CA VAL A 144 -0.41 -7.40 7.46
C VAL A 144 -0.37 -6.26 6.47
N LEU A 145 -1.51 -5.59 6.26
CA LEU A 145 -1.62 -4.42 5.41
C LEU A 145 -1.79 -3.19 6.29
N GLU A 146 -0.84 -2.26 6.24
CA GLU A 146 -0.95 -0.94 6.83
C GLU A 146 -1.38 0.03 5.74
N VAL A 147 -2.68 0.37 5.72
CA VAL A 147 -3.31 1.20 4.68
C VAL A 147 -3.51 2.61 5.20
N SER A 148 -3.11 3.60 4.40
CA SER A 148 -3.31 5.03 4.72
C SER A 148 -4.25 5.67 3.70
N ASN A 149 -5.16 6.51 4.18
CA ASN A 149 -6.04 7.28 3.30
C ASN A 149 -5.47 8.67 2.99
N THR A 150 -5.98 9.27 1.92
CA THR A 150 -5.66 10.62 1.50
C THR A 150 -6.95 11.40 1.32
N PRO A 151 -7.07 12.65 1.81
CA PRO A 151 -6.01 13.48 2.41
C PRO A 151 -5.88 13.37 3.93
N TRP A 152 -6.71 12.56 4.61
CA TRP A 152 -6.85 12.58 6.08
C TRP A 152 -5.66 11.94 6.81
N LEU A 153 -4.86 11.09 6.14
CA LEU A 153 -3.72 10.34 6.69
C LEU A 153 -4.08 9.43 7.86
N ASP A 154 -5.35 9.02 7.94
CA ASP A 154 -5.77 7.98 8.85
C ASP A 154 -5.17 6.65 8.41
N LYS A 155 -4.87 5.78 9.37
CA LYS A 155 -4.30 4.46 9.12
C LYS A 155 -5.25 3.35 9.55
N ARG A 156 -5.28 2.26 8.78
CA ARG A 156 -5.99 1.03 9.11
C ARG A 156 -5.07 -0.17 8.93
N ILE A 157 -5.12 -1.07 9.90
CA ILE A 157 -4.33 -2.30 9.89
C ILE A 157 -5.26 -3.48 9.64
N TYR A 158 -4.97 -4.26 8.60
CA TYR A 158 -5.63 -5.53 8.30
C TYR A 158 -4.64 -6.66 8.54
N VAL A 159 -5.07 -7.72 9.21
CA VAL A 159 -4.29 -8.95 9.38
C VAL A 159 -5.00 -10.06 8.62
N LEU A 160 -4.35 -10.56 7.59
CA LEU A 160 -4.91 -11.53 6.65
C LEU A 160 -4.19 -12.87 6.87
N LYS A 161 -4.94 -13.95 7.16
CA LYS A 161 -4.39 -15.31 7.07
C LYS A 161 -4.20 -15.66 5.60
N ILE A 162 -3.20 -16.47 5.28
CA ILE A 162 -2.95 -17.04 3.96
C ILE A 162 -2.86 -18.55 4.15
N GLN A 163 -3.76 -19.31 3.53
CA GLN A 163 -3.80 -20.76 3.64
C GLN A 163 -2.98 -21.42 2.53
N HIS A 164 -3.12 -20.92 1.31
CA HIS A 164 -2.37 -21.40 0.16
C HIS A 164 -1.82 -20.24 -0.67
N GLU A 165 -0.67 -20.43 -1.30
CA GLU A 165 0.09 -19.39 -2.03
C GLU A 165 -0.68 -18.71 -3.18
N ASN A 166 -1.76 -19.33 -3.67
CA ASN A 166 -2.57 -18.80 -4.78
C ASN A 166 -3.97 -18.36 -4.35
N ASP A 167 -4.25 -18.34 -3.07
CA ASP A 167 -5.56 -17.93 -2.57
C ASP A 167 -5.73 -16.42 -2.74
N LEU A 168 -6.94 -16.05 -3.12
CA LEU A 168 -7.38 -14.68 -3.07
C LEU A 168 -8.01 -14.41 -1.72
N VAL A 169 -7.50 -13.40 -1.03
CA VAL A 169 -8.04 -13.01 0.27
C VAL A 169 -9.10 -11.93 0.06
N CYS A 170 -10.29 -12.17 0.57
CA CYS A 170 -11.44 -11.27 0.46
C CYS A 170 -11.88 -10.80 1.85
N TRP A 171 -12.16 -9.49 1.99
CA TRP A 171 -12.72 -8.93 3.20
C TRP A 171 -13.54 -7.67 2.93
N GLU A 172 -14.38 -7.31 3.89
CA GLU A 172 -15.22 -6.13 3.81
C GLU A 172 -14.42 -4.82 3.87
N LYS A 173 -14.75 -3.88 2.97
CA LYS A 173 -14.18 -2.53 3.02
C LYS A 173 -14.82 -1.73 4.16
N ASP A 174 -14.14 -1.65 5.28
CA ASP A 174 -14.57 -0.87 6.47
C ASP A 174 -13.87 0.50 6.58
N PHE A 175 -12.88 0.76 5.71
CA PHE A 175 -12.07 1.97 5.73
C PHE A 175 -12.32 2.90 4.55
N HIS A 176 -12.49 4.19 4.80
CA HIS A 176 -12.71 5.21 3.78
C HIS A 176 -11.38 5.66 3.17
N VAL A 177 -10.93 4.98 2.12
CA VAL A 177 -9.61 5.24 1.49
C VAL A 177 -9.64 6.32 0.41
N SER A 178 -10.82 6.61 -0.16
CA SER A 178 -10.95 7.55 -1.27
C SER A 178 -12.30 8.26 -1.20
N PRO A 179 -12.35 9.57 -1.50
CA PRO A 179 -13.60 10.31 -1.56
C PRO A 179 -14.48 9.97 -2.77
N PHE A 180 -14.03 9.07 -3.64
CA PHE A 180 -14.76 8.65 -4.86
C PHE A 180 -15.18 7.18 -4.82
N MET A 181 -15.21 6.58 -3.65
CA MET A 181 -15.61 5.19 -3.45
C MET A 181 -16.32 5.03 -2.11
N ASP A 182 -17.58 4.59 -2.15
CA ASP A 182 -18.36 4.32 -0.96
C ASP A 182 -17.82 3.10 -0.17
N LYS A 183 -18.49 2.75 0.93
CA LYS A 183 -18.12 1.62 1.78
C LYS A 183 -18.74 0.30 1.34
N GLU A 184 -19.70 0.33 0.43
CA GLU A 184 -20.42 -0.85 -0.02
C GLU A 184 -19.59 -1.70 -1.01
N HIS A 185 -18.33 -1.97 -0.64
CA HIS A 185 -17.40 -2.73 -1.44
C HIS A 185 -16.71 -3.80 -0.59
N ASP A 186 -16.26 -4.83 -1.27
CA ASP A 186 -15.34 -5.82 -0.72
C ASP A 186 -13.99 -5.70 -1.42
N TYR A 187 -12.92 -5.91 -0.66
CA TYR A 187 -11.56 -6.01 -1.17
C TYR A 187 -11.22 -7.46 -1.45
N ILE A 188 -10.60 -7.70 -2.60
CA ILE A 188 -10.10 -9.00 -3.03
C ILE A 188 -8.65 -8.81 -3.44
N TRP A 189 -7.73 -9.43 -2.72
CA TRP A 189 -6.31 -9.28 -2.98
C TRP A 189 -5.64 -10.61 -3.32
N ASP A 190 -4.76 -10.53 -4.32
CA ASP A 190 -3.81 -11.56 -4.70
C ASP A 190 -2.42 -11.10 -4.25
N LEU A 191 -1.91 -11.72 -3.21
CA LEU A 191 -0.61 -11.42 -2.61
C LEU A 191 0.37 -12.54 -2.97
N SER A 192 1.09 -12.37 -4.09
CA SER A 192 2.16 -13.31 -4.41
C SER A 192 3.34 -13.17 -3.45
N THR A 193 3.97 -14.28 -3.12
CA THR A 193 5.24 -14.26 -2.38
C THR A 193 6.28 -13.47 -3.16
N PRO A 194 6.97 -12.48 -2.52
CA PRO A 194 8.02 -11.72 -3.19
C PRO A 194 9.13 -12.64 -3.74
N GLY A 195 9.52 -12.43 -5.00
CA GLY A 195 10.56 -13.18 -5.70
C GLY A 195 11.34 -12.27 -6.65
N GLU A 196 11.91 -12.78 -7.73
CA GLU A 196 12.53 -11.97 -8.79
C GLU A 196 11.52 -11.07 -9.49
N LYS A 197 10.27 -11.51 -9.52
CA LYS A 197 9.12 -10.75 -9.98
C LYS A 197 8.11 -10.64 -8.84
N LEU A 198 7.56 -9.47 -8.65
CA LEU A 198 6.50 -9.19 -7.69
C LEU A 198 5.26 -8.71 -8.44
N VAL A 199 4.17 -9.45 -8.30
CA VAL A 199 2.87 -9.07 -8.86
C VAL A 199 1.84 -9.07 -7.75
N ILE A 200 1.15 -7.95 -7.56
CA ILE A 200 0.07 -7.82 -6.58
C ILE A 200 -1.16 -7.32 -7.32
N HIS A 201 -2.29 -7.98 -7.13
CA HIS A 201 -3.58 -7.50 -7.60
C HIS A 201 -4.45 -7.15 -6.40
N ALA A 202 -5.04 -5.97 -6.44
CA ALA A 202 -6.05 -5.54 -5.50
C ALA A 202 -7.30 -5.13 -6.28
N ILE A 203 -8.40 -5.75 -5.96
CA ILE A 203 -9.69 -5.54 -6.61
C ILE A 203 -10.66 -5.01 -5.57
N SER A 204 -11.46 -4.02 -5.94
CA SER A 204 -12.61 -3.58 -5.16
C SER A 204 -13.86 -3.85 -5.95
N LYS A 205 -14.77 -4.61 -5.37
CA LYS A 205 -16.08 -4.97 -5.92
C LYS A 205 -17.18 -4.37 -5.08
N ARG A 206 -18.22 -3.88 -5.73
CA ARG A 206 -19.44 -3.49 -5.02
C ARG A 206 -20.13 -4.73 -4.46
N ARG A 207 -20.52 -4.68 -3.19
CA ARG A 207 -21.29 -5.75 -2.53
C ARG A 207 -22.66 -5.84 -3.17
N ASN A 208 -23.00 -7.00 -3.72
CA ASN A 208 -24.36 -7.31 -4.16
C ASN A 208 -25.10 -8.04 -3.04
N LEU A 209 -26.39 -7.75 -2.89
CA LEU A 209 -27.29 -8.42 -1.94
C LEU A 209 -27.37 -9.95 -2.15
N GLU A 210 -27.05 -10.43 -3.36
CA GLU A 210 -26.99 -11.86 -3.69
C GLU A 210 -25.77 -12.58 -3.09
N TYR A 211 -24.73 -11.85 -2.66
CA TYR A 211 -23.53 -12.39 -2.01
C TYR A 211 -23.64 -12.52 -0.49
N SER A 212 -24.78 -12.20 0.10
CA SER A 212 -25.02 -12.41 1.54
C SER A 212 -24.93 -13.88 1.98
N GLN A 213 -24.71 -14.80 1.04
CA GLN A 213 -24.50 -16.24 1.30
C GLN A 213 -23.02 -16.65 1.41
N ILE A 214 -22.05 -15.74 1.26
CA ILE A 214 -20.70 -16.07 1.67
C ILE A 214 -20.72 -16.14 3.20
N ASP A 215 -20.51 -17.33 3.71
CA ASP A 215 -20.45 -17.58 5.16
C ASP A 215 -19.22 -16.88 5.76
N TRP A 216 -19.43 -15.67 6.26
CA TRP A 216 -18.45 -14.84 6.95
C TRP A 216 -18.12 -15.38 8.36
N THR A 217 -18.59 -16.59 8.71
CA THR A 217 -18.48 -17.20 10.04
C THR A 217 -17.12 -17.86 10.34
N SER A 218 -16.05 -17.52 9.66
CA SER A 218 -14.70 -17.83 10.19
C SER A 218 -14.52 -17.09 11.52
N PRO A 219 -13.94 -17.76 12.55
CA PRO A 219 -13.97 -17.28 13.92
C PRO A 219 -13.42 -15.86 14.03
N HIS A 220 -14.26 -14.95 14.47
CA HIS A 220 -13.96 -13.56 14.74
C HIS A 220 -12.89 -13.47 15.82
N VAL A 221 -11.75 -12.92 15.49
CA VAL A 221 -10.91 -12.27 16.50
C VAL A 221 -11.36 -10.81 16.56
N SER A 222 -11.79 -10.38 17.73
CA SER A 222 -12.41 -9.08 17.96
C SER A 222 -11.58 -7.93 17.35
N GLY A 223 -12.19 -7.19 16.43
CA GLY A 223 -11.65 -5.94 15.90
C GLY A 223 -11.30 -5.92 14.40
N ASP A 224 -11.28 -7.06 13.71
CA ASP A 224 -11.01 -7.15 12.27
C ASP A 224 -12.23 -7.63 11.48
N ALA A 225 -12.36 -7.12 10.25
CA ALA A 225 -13.34 -7.67 9.33
C ALA A 225 -13.00 -9.15 9.03
N PRO A 226 -14.00 -10.04 9.02
CA PRO A 226 -13.77 -11.44 8.66
C PRO A 226 -13.20 -11.50 7.25
N CYS A 227 -12.14 -12.28 7.05
CA CYS A 227 -11.61 -12.54 5.72
C CYS A 227 -11.96 -13.96 5.28
N THR A 228 -12.30 -14.10 4.00
CA THR A 228 -12.58 -15.38 3.35
C THR A 228 -11.61 -15.62 2.21
N PHE A 229 -11.51 -16.88 1.80
CA PHE A 229 -10.72 -17.27 0.63
C PHE A 229 -11.69 -17.56 -0.52
N ILE A 230 -11.40 -17.01 -1.69
CA ILE A 230 -12.19 -17.26 -2.90
C ILE A 230 -11.31 -17.78 -4.02
N SER A 231 -11.87 -18.68 -4.82
CA SER A 231 -11.23 -19.17 -6.03
C SER A 231 -11.12 -18.05 -7.07
N ARG A 232 -10.03 -18.05 -7.86
CA ARG A 232 -9.86 -17.13 -8.99
C ARG A 232 -10.98 -17.22 -10.01
N ASP A 233 -11.60 -18.40 -10.17
CA ASP A 233 -12.69 -18.60 -11.11
C ASP A 233 -13.99 -17.91 -10.66
N SER A 234 -14.19 -17.77 -9.34
CA SER A 234 -15.36 -17.07 -8.78
C SER A 234 -15.39 -15.56 -9.04
N ILE A 235 -14.28 -14.96 -9.54
CA ILE A 235 -14.19 -13.52 -9.79
C ILE A 235 -14.66 -13.15 -11.21
N LYS A 236 -14.60 -14.08 -12.16
CA LYS A 236 -14.79 -13.80 -13.59
C LYS A 236 -16.16 -13.20 -13.94
N ASP A 237 -17.19 -13.54 -13.18
CA ASP A 237 -18.58 -13.22 -13.53
C ASP A 237 -19.14 -11.94 -12.88
N HIS A 238 -18.29 -11.16 -12.18
CA HIS A 238 -18.78 -10.03 -11.41
C HIS A 238 -18.17 -8.69 -11.83
N PRO A 239 -19.00 -7.63 -11.92
CA PRO A 239 -18.52 -6.31 -12.31
C PRO A 239 -17.51 -5.77 -11.28
N THR A 240 -16.29 -5.60 -11.70
CA THR A 240 -15.21 -5.00 -10.91
C THR A 240 -15.33 -3.49 -10.97
N SER A 241 -15.43 -2.83 -9.82
CA SER A 241 -15.51 -1.36 -9.74
C SER A 241 -14.14 -0.70 -9.86
N PHE A 242 -13.13 -1.31 -9.25
CA PHE A 242 -11.78 -0.75 -9.22
C PHE A 242 -10.73 -1.85 -9.14
N VAL A 243 -9.64 -1.69 -9.90
CA VAL A 243 -8.51 -2.63 -9.95
C VAL A 243 -7.22 -1.87 -9.75
N VAL A 244 -6.35 -2.41 -8.92
CA VAL A 244 -4.95 -2.02 -8.82
C VAL A 244 -4.08 -3.21 -9.18
N ARG A 245 -3.06 -3.00 -10.02
CA ARG A 245 -2.03 -4.00 -10.32
C ARG A 245 -0.65 -3.38 -10.14
N LEU A 246 0.12 -3.94 -9.24
CA LEU A 246 1.54 -3.68 -9.11
C LEU A 246 2.29 -4.78 -9.85
N ASP A 247 3.20 -4.42 -10.76
CA ASP A 247 4.04 -5.35 -11.51
C ASP A 247 5.47 -4.82 -11.50
N CYS A 248 6.33 -5.47 -10.72
CA CYS A 248 7.68 -5.02 -10.46
C CYS A 248 8.69 -6.16 -10.60
N ARG A 249 9.93 -5.78 -10.88
CA ARG A 249 11.09 -6.67 -10.87
C ARG A 249 12.06 -6.27 -9.77
N ARG A 250 12.74 -7.25 -9.23
CA ARG A 250 13.73 -7.05 -8.20
C ARG A 250 14.93 -6.26 -8.72
N VAL A 251 15.45 -5.38 -7.87
CA VAL A 251 16.68 -4.61 -8.07
C VAL A 251 17.54 -4.76 -6.82
N GLU A 252 18.77 -5.16 -6.98
CA GLU A 252 19.70 -5.29 -5.88
C GLU A 252 20.07 -3.90 -5.28
N LEU A 253 20.34 -3.85 -3.99
CA LEU A 253 20.72 -2.59 -3.32
C LEU A 253 21.97 -1.92 -3.89
N LYS A 254 22.90 -2.70 -4.47
CA LYS A 254 24.05 -2.14 -5.18
C LYS A 254 23.68 -1.28 -6.39
N ASP A 255 22.54 -1.59 -7.02
CA ASP A 255 22.00 -0.91 -8.21
C ASP A 255 20.91 0.13 -7.84
N ALA A 256 20.72 0.40 -6.54
CA ALA A 256 19.68 1.30 -6.02
C ALA A 256 19.75 2.72 -6.63
N ALA A 257 20.95 3.20 -7.00
CA ALA A 257 21.14 4.53 -7.59
C ALA A 257 20.27 4.74 -8.84
N ALA A 258 20.34 3.82 -9.80
CA ALA A 258 19.56 3.91 -11.04
C ALA A 258 18.04 3.81 -10.78
N CYS A 259 17.65 2.90 -9.88
CA CYS A 259 16.28 2.73 -9.48
C CYS A 259 15.71 4.01 -8.83
N ILE A 260 16.39 4.58 -7.85
CA ILE A 260 15.96 5.79 -7.13
C ILE A 260 15.99 7.01 -8.04
N LEU A 261 17.00 7.16 -8.90
CA LEU A 261 17.08 8.28 -9.85
C LEU A 261 15.95 8.28 -10.88
N SER A 262 15.34 7.14 -11.17
CA SER A 262 14.18 7.09 -12.07
C SER A 262 12.98 7.85 -11.51
N ASN A 263 12.79 7.82 -10.18
CA ASN A 263 11.75 8.54 -9.43
C ASN A 263 12.28 8.94 -8.04
N PRO A 264 13.12 9.97 -7.96
CA PRO A 264 13.87 10.27 -6.72
C PRO A 264 13.00 10.71 -5.55
N CYS A 265 11.83 11.26 -5.84
CA CYS A 265 10.89 11.78 -4.87
C CYS A 265 9.63 10.91 -4.75
N MET A 266 9.77 9.58 -4.88
CA MET A 266 8.64 8.63 -4.98
C MET A 266 7.47 8.90 -4.01
N PRO A 267 7.65 9.13 -2.69
CA PRO A 267 6.53 9.43 -1.81
C PRO A 267 5.80 10.74 -2.14
N LEU A 268 6.54 11.76 -2.60
CA LEU A 268 5.96 13.05 -3.01
C LEU A 268 5.22 12.92 -4.33
N GLU A 269 5.81 12.19 -5.29
CA GLU A 269 5.18 11.91 -6.59
C GLU A 269 3.89 11.11 -6.44
N ALA A 270 3.87 10.12 -5.55
CA ALA A 270 2.66 9.34 -5.26
C ALA A 270 1.51 10.25 -4.77
N VAL A 271 1.78 11.17 -3.84
CA VAL A 271 0.79 12.14 -3.37
C VAL A 271 0.32 13.05 -4.52
N LEU A 272 1.25 13.53 -5.34
CA LEU A 272 0.93 14.37 -6.49
C LEU A 272 0.00 13.65 -7.48
N TRP A 273 0.35 12.42 -7.86
CA TRP A 273 -0.47 11.62 -8.79
C TRP A 273 -1.85 11.32 -8.24
N ILE A 274 -1.96 10.97 -6.95
CA ILE A 274 -3.25 10.75 -6.30
C ILE A 274 -4.16 11.98 -6.43
N HIS A 275 -3.63 13.18 -6.21
CA HIS A 275 -4.43 14.40 -6.31
C HIS A 275 -4.78 14.76 -7.75
N ILE A 276 -3.85 14.58 -8.71
CA ILE A 276 -4.13 14.80 -10.14
C ILE A 276 -5.22 13.86 -10.63
N GLU A 277 -5.13 12.58 -10.30
CA GLU A 277 -6.11 11.58 -10.73
C GLU A 277 -7.47 11.78 -10.01
N ALA A 278 -7.46 12.18 -8.74
CA ALA A 278 -8.66 12.57 -8.02
C ALA A 278 -9.36 13.76 -8.69
N LEU A 279 -8.61 14.79 -9.12
CA LEU A 279 -9.16 15.94 -9.85
C LEU A 279 -9.77 15.53 -11.19
N LYS A 280 -9.10 14.66 -11.96
CA LYS A 280 -9.63 14.14 -13.23
C LYS A 280 -10.93 13.37 -13.03
N VAL A 281 -10.99 12.50 -12.03
CA VAL A 281 -12.19 11.70 -11.66
C VAL A 281 -13.34 12.63 -11.28
N TRP A 282 -13.08 13.65 -10.47
CA TRP A 282 -14.07 14.64 -10.09
C TRP A 282 -14.55 15.48 -11.29
N TRP A 283 -13.63 15.94 -12.13
CA TRP A 283 -13.96 16.72 -13.34
C TRP A 283 -14.86 15.96 -14.30
N ASN A 284 -14.69 14.64 -14.37
CA ASN A 284 -15.54 13.73 -15.16
C ASN A 284 -16.87 13.37 -14.48
N GLY A 285 -17.25 14.06 -13.39
CA GLY A 285 -18.59 13.98 -12.80
C GLY A 285 -18.80 12.82 -11.81
N VAL A 286 -17.74 12.21 -11.29
CA VAL A 286 -17.89 11.23 -10.22
C VAL A 286 -18.20 11.94 -8.90
N SER A 287 -19.29 11.54 -8.26
CA SER A 287 -19.77 12.16 -7.02
C SER A 287 -18.80 11.95 -5.86
N TYR A 288 -18.66 12.98 -5.04
CA TYR A 288 -17.88 12.93 -3.82
C TYR A 288 -18.66 12.20 -2.71
N VAL A 289 -17.99 11.32 -2.01
CA VAL A 289 -18.52 10.59 -0.86
C VAL A 289 -17.88 11.13 0.41
N ASN A 290 -18.69 11.69 1.30
CA ASN A 290 -18.21 12.24 2.55
C ASN A 290 -17.55 11.18 3.44
N PRO A 291 -16.44 11.49 4.13
CA PRO A 291 -15.86 10.62 5.12
C PRO A 291 -16.80 10.45 6.31
N PRO A 292 -16.71 9.34 7.04
CA PRO A 292 -17.52 9.14 8.24
C PRO A 292 -17.20 10.19 9.31
N PRO A 293 -18.16 10.55 10.18
CA PRO A 293 -18.02 11.62 11.18
C PRO A 293 -16.82 11.47 12.14
N LYS A 294 -16.30 10.25 12.29
CA LYS A 294 -15.13 9.94 13.15
C LYS A 294 -13.78 10.10 12.45
N SER A 295 -13.77 10.35 11.13
CA SER A 295 -12.49 10.61 10.44
C SER A 295 -11.95 11.98 10.88
N ARG A 296 -10.63 12.05 10.98
CA ARG A 296 -9.92 13.27 11.38
C ARG A 296 -10.27 14.42 10.43
N GLN A 297 -10.89 15.49 10.94
CA GLN A 297 -11.06 16.70 10.13
C GLN A 297 -9.69 17.28 9.83
N LEU A 298 -9.46 17.60 8.56
CA LEU A 298 -8.20 18.19 8.12
C LEU A 298 -8.04 19.56 8.78
N GLY A 299 -7.16 19.66 9.77
CA GLY A 299 -6.85 20.94 10.40
C GLY A 299 -6.13 21.87 9.40
N THR A 300 -6.22 23.18 9.63
CA THR A 300 -5.57 24.20 8.77
C THR A 300 -4.06 23.95 8.60
N ARG A 301 -3.40 23.42 9.62
CA ARG A 301 -1.99 23.02 9.59
C ARG A 301 -1.73 21.83 8.65
N ASP A 302 -2.61 20.84 8.64
CA ASP A 302 -2.46 19.66 7.79
C ASP A 302 -2.76 20.02 6.34
N ALA A 303 -3.76 20.88 6.08
CA ALA A 303 -4.01 21.44 4.76
C ALA A 303 -2.82 22.25 4.21
N LEU A 304 -2.16 23.05 5.05
CA LEU A 304 -0.94 23.76 4.67
C LEU A 304 0.24 22.84 4.38
N LYS A 305 0.40 21.76 5.15
CA LYS A 305 1.42 20.74 4.87
C LYS A 305 1.17 20.06 3.50
N HIS A 306 -0.06 19.68 3.20
CA HIS A 306 -0.41 19.09 1.91
C HIS A 306 -0.16 20.06 0.75
N LEU A 307 -0.50 21.33 0.91
CA LEU A 307 -0.20 22.37 -0.06
C LEU A 307 1.31 22.53 -0.31
N LEU A 308 2.10 22.56 0.76
CA LEU A 308 3.56 22.66 0.67
C LEU A 308 4.16 21.43 -0.01
N ILE A 309 3.73 20.24 0.37
CA ILE A 309 4.15 18.97 -0.23
C ILE A 309 3.81 18.93 -1.71
N PHE A 310 2.59 19.34 -2.08
CA PHE A 310 2.15 19.42 -3.47
C PHE A 310 3.02 20.41 -4.27
N SER A 311 3.32 21.59 -3.69
CA SER A 311 4.19 22.58 -4.31
C SER A 311 5.60 22.04 -4.57
N ILE A 312 6.20 21.38 -3.57
CA ILE A 312 7.54 20.81 -3.68
C ILE A 312 7.56 19.70 -4.73
N ALA A 313 6.59 18.77 -4.68
CA ALA A 313 6.50 17.68 -5.65
C ALA A 313 6.34 18.19 -7.09
N PHE A 314 5.52 19.24 -7.28
CA PHE A 314 5.31 19.84 -8.58
C PHE A 314 6.57 20.54 -9.12
N ILE A 315 7.27 21.29 -8.26
CA ILE A 315 8.55 21.95 -8.60
C ILE A 315 9.59 20.91 -9.00
N VAL A 316 9.74 19.87 -8.20
CA VAL A 316 10.74 18.81 -8.43
C VAL A 316 10.45 18.06 -9.74
N ARG A 317 9.18 17.81 -10.05
CA ARG A 317 8.80 17.00 -11.23
C ARG A 317 8.79 17.80 -12.53
N TYR A 318 8.33 19.04 -12.49
CA TYR A 318 8.06 19.84 -13.70
C TYR A 318 8.96 21.06 -13.85
N GLY A 319 9.81 21.36 -12.86
CA GLY A 319 10.68 22.54 -12.89
C GLY A 319 9.93 23.88 -12.89
N VAL A 320 8.63 23.85 -12.60
CA VAL A 320 7.76 25.05 -12.66
C VAL A 320 7.41 25.47 -11.24
N VAL A 321 7.75 26.69 -10.89
CA VAL A 321 7.30 27.33 -9.65
C VAL A 321 5.84 27.76 -9.85
N VAL A 322 4.90 26.99 -9.32
CA VAL A 322 3.50 27.42 -9.26
C VAL A 322 3.34 28.36 -8.06
N PRO A 323 2.84 29.59 -8.24
CA PRO A 323 2.63 30.48 -7.11
C PRO A 323 1.75 29.82 -6.04
N VAL A 324 2.23 29.80 -4.80
CA VAL A 324 1.50 29.22 -3.65
C VAL A 324 0.08 29.77 -3.53
N GLN A 325 -0.12 31.02 -3.96
CA GLN A 325 -1.43 31.68 -4.00
C GLN A 325 -2.40 31.05 -5.00
N ALA A 326 -1.92 30.69 -6.20
CA ALA A 326 -2.75 30.02 -7.22
C ALA A 326 -3.15 28.60 -6.77
N MET A 327 -2.23 27.92 -6.13
CA MET A 327 -2.50 26.57 -5.55
C MET A 327 -3.43 26.65 -4.35
N LYS A 328 -3.26 27.66 -3.49
CA LYS A 328 -4.17 27.91 -2.36
C LYS A 328 -5.60 28.21 -2.85
N GLN A 329 -5.76 29.01 -3.92
CA GLN A 329 -7.06 29.27 -4.53
C GLN A 329 -7.68 28.02 -5.16
N MET A 330 -6.89 27.21 -5.84
CA MET A 330 -7.33 25.94 -6.42
C MET A 330 -7.75 24.93 -5.34
N PHE A 331 -6.97 24.83 -4.27
CA PHE A 331 -7.25 23.93 -3.14
C PHE A 331 -8.41 24.44 -2.26
N CYS A 332 -8.50 25.74 -1.99
CA CYS A 332 -9.64 26.34 -1.27
C CYS A 332 -10.93 26.28 -2.09
N SER A 333 -10.88 26.49 -3.40
CA SER A 333 -12.06 26.32 -4.27
C SER A 333 -12.51 24.86 -4.37
N LEU A 334 -11.57 23.92 -4.34
CA LEU A 334 -11.85 22.49 -4.18
C LEU A 334 -12.51 22.18 -2.82
N LEU A 335 -11.90 22.62 -1.73
CA LEU A 335 -12.43 22.39 -0.37
C LEU A 335 -13.79 23.08 -0.14
N LEU A 336 -13.99 24.31 -0.63
CA LEU A 336 -15.27 25.03 -0.50
C LEU A 336 -16.38 24.37 -1.32
N ARG A 337 -16.08 23.84 -2.50
CA ARG A 337 -17.04 23.05 -3.28
C ARG A 337 -17.35 21.69 -2.65
N PHE A 338 -16.42 21.11 -1.89
CA PHE A 338 -16.65 19.90 -1.11
C PHE A 338 -17.50 20.13 0.16
N GLN A 339 -17.61 21.37 0.66
CA GLN A 339 -18.45 21.71 1.81
C GLN A 339 -19.87 22.14 1.44
N THR A 340 -20.14 22.40 0.14
CA THR A 340 -21.45 22.88 -0.36
C THR A 340 -22.22 21.83 -1.14
N ILE A 341 -21.75 20.58 -1.20
CA ILE A 341 -22.45 19.40 -1.69
C ILE A 341 -22.67 18.43 -0.52
#